data_9fa5f17c315e5be10a39233282743963
#
_entry.id   9fa5f17c315e5be10a39233282743963
#
_cell.length_a   1.000
_cell.length_b   1.000
_cell.length_c   1.000
_cell.angle_alpha   90.00
_cell.angle_beta   90.00
_cell.angle_gamma   90.00
#
_symmetry.space_group_name_H-M   'P 1'
#
loop_
_entity.id
_entity.type
_entity.pdbx_description
1 polymer ?
#
loop_
_entity_poly.entity_id
_entity_poly.type
_entity_poly.pdbx_seq_one_letter_code
_entity_poly.pdbx_strand_id
1 'polypeptide(L)'
;MMKKFILLVFLTIFTLNAVAQDNLIKKATEITNEMTEVLSLNEEEKTIVIEIQLKRFKKAVSIRKKYKDDPETKKRELKKVFKRLFGKLRKALGKDKMQIWKKYKSNN
;
A
#
# COMPACT_ATOMS: atom_id res chain seq x y z
N MET A 1 -16.40 -17.28 -30.77
CA MET A 1 -14.98 -17.61 -30.77
C MET A 1 -14.12 -16.48 -30.19
N MET A 2 -14.36 -15.25 -30.55
CA MET A 2 -13.60 -14.10 -30.00
C MET A 2 -13.76 -13.94 -28.49
N LYS A 3 -14.94 -14.24 -27.94
CA LYS A 3 -15.20 -14.13 -26.48
C LYS A 3 -14.36 -15.11 -25.66
N LYS A 4 -14.13 -16.33 -26.15
CA LYS A 4 -13.30 -17.33 -25.46
C LYS A 4 -11.83 -16.95 -25.48
N PHE A 5 -11.36 -16.36 -26.56
CA PHE A 5 -9.97 -15.91 -26.72
C PHE A 5 -9.68 -14.74 -25.79
N ILE A 6 -10.58 -13.77 -25.74
CA ILE A 6 -10.46 -12.61 -24.86
C ILE A 6 -10.49 -13.05 -23.39
N LEU A 7 -11.33 -14.03 -23.04
CA LEU A 7 -11.43 -14.59 -21.70
C LEU A 7 -10.11 -15.25 -21.26
N LEU A 8 -9.46 -15.97 -22.17
CA LEU A 8 -8.19 -16.64 -21.91
C LEU A 8 -7.07 -15.64 -21.66
N VAL A 9 -6.98 -14.59 -22.46
CA VAL A 9 -5.99 -13.51 -22.29
C VAL A 9 -6.25 -12.78 -20.96
N PHE A 10 -7.50 -12.52 -20.65
CA PHE A 10 -7.90 -11.86 -19.39
C PHE A 10 -7.53 -12.72 -18.18
N LEU A 11 -7.74 -14.02 -18.25
CA LEU A 11 -7.36 -14.96 -17.19
C LEU A 11 -5.85 -15.00 -16.98
N THR A 12 -5.07 -14.95 -18.03
CA THR A 12 -3.60 -14.94 -17.97
C THR A 12 -3.11 -13.66 -17.28
N ILE A 13 -3.66 -12.50 -17.67
CA ILE A 13 -3.32 -11.22 -17.06
C ILE A 13 -3.73 -11.21 -15.58
N PHE A 14 -4.90 -11.76 -15.25
CA PHE A 14 -5.40 -11.86 -13.89
C PHE A 14 -4.48 -12.72 -13.01
N THR A 15 -3.98 -13.82 -13.53
CA THR A 15 -3.07 -14.72 -12.81
C THR A 15 -1.75 -14.01 -12.46
N LEU A 16 -1.17 -13.27 -13.41
CA LEU A 16 0.04 -12.48 -13.17
C LEU A 16 -0.19 -11.39 -12.14
N ASN A 17 -1.33 -10.72 -12.20
CA ASN A 17 -1.70 -9.70 -11.22
C ASN A 17 -1.94 -10.31 -9.84
N ALA A 18 -2.47 -11.52 -9.75
CA ALA A 18 -2.71 -12.21 -8.49
C ALA A 18 -1.39 -12.48 -7.74
N VAL A 19 -0.34 -12.95 -8.43
CA VAL A 19 0.98 -13.21 -7.83
C VAL A 19 1.59 -11.92 -7.28
N ALA A 20 1.57 -10.84 -8.09
CA ALA A 20 2.06 -9.52 -7.67
C ALA A 20 1.24 -8.98 -6.49
N GLN A 21 -0.08 -9.19 -6.52
CA GLN A 21 -1.00 -8.75 -5.48
C GLN A 21 -0.75 -9.47 -4.15
N ASP A 22 -0.42 -10.77 -4.18
CA ASP A 22 -0.11 -11.53 -2.97
C ASP A 22 1.12 -10.96 -2.25
N ASN A 23 2.15 -10.54 -2.98
CA ASN A 23 3.32 -9.90 -2.39
C ASN A 23 2.98 -8.56 -1.74
N LEU A 24 2.09 -7.78 -2.37
CA LEU A 24 1.67 -6.49 -1.84
C LEU A 24 0.78 -6.67 -0.61
N ILE A 25 -0.11 -7.66 -0.63
CA ILE A 25 -0.95 -8.01 0.51
C ILE A 25 -0.08 -8.40 1.71
N LYS A 26 0.96 -9.20 1.47
CA LYS A 26 1.91 -9.61 2.50
C LYS A 26 2.59 -8.39 3.15
N LYS A 27 3.08 -7.46 2.35
CA LYS A 27 3.71 -6.24 2.84
C LYS A 27 2.72 -5.38 3.63
N ALA A 28 1.50 -5.22 3.12
CA ALA A 28 0.46 -4.45 3.79
C ALA A 28 0.08 -5.10 5.13
N THR A 29 0.00 -6.42 5.18
CA THR A 29 -0.31 -7.18 6.38
C THR A 29 0.80 -7.03 7.42
N GLU A 30 2.06 -7.14 7.01
CA GLU A 30 3.21 -7.01 7.90
C GLU A 30 3.25 -5.65 8.58
N ILE A 31 3.12 -4.56 7.81
CA ILE A 31 3.16 -3.22 8.38
C ILE A 31 1.93 -2.94 9.24
N THR A 32 0.77 -3.48 8.86
CA THR A 32 -0.45 -3.33 9.67
C THR A 32 -0.33 -4.04 11.01
N ASN A 33 0.27 -5.24 11.02
CA ASN A 33 0.52 -5.97 12.26
C ASN A 33 1.49 -5.21 13.17
N GLU A 34 2.54 -4.63 12.61
CA GLU A 34 3.48 -3.79 13.36
C GLU A 34 2.76 -2.58 13.98
N MET A 35 1.96 -1.89 13.18
CA MET A 35 1.16 -0.75 13.66
C MET A 35 0.17 -1.18 14.75
N THR A 36 -0.43 -2.36 14.60
CA THR A 36 -1.36 -2.90 15.59
C THR A 36 -0.69 -3.10 16.94
N GLU A 37 0.50 -3.66 16.96
CA GLU A 37 1.26 -3.86 18.19
C GLU A 37 1.66 -2.54 18.85
N VAL A 38 2.16 -1.60 18.06
CA VAL A 38 2.66 -0.32 18.56
C VAL A 38 1.52 0.59 19.01
N LEU A 39 0.40 0.58 18.29
CA LEU A 39 -0.71 1.51 18.49
C LEU A 39 -1.93 0.89 19.17
N SER A 40 -1.91 -0.41 19.44
CA SER A 40 -3.04 -1.16 20.00
C SER A 40 -4.31 -0.97 19.19
N LEU A 41 -4.22 -1.25 17.89
CA LEU A 41 -5.35 -1.09 16.98
C LEU A 41 -6.41 -2.17 17.22
N ASN A 42 -7.68 -1.78 17.15
CA ASN A 42 -8.79 -2.73 17.20
C ASN A 42 -9.01 -3.36 15.81
N GLU A 43 -9.91 -4.31 15.70
CA GLU A 43 -10.15 -5.05 14.45
C GLU A 43 -10.63 -4.14 13.31
N GLU A 44 -11.49 -3.17 13.62
CA GLU A 44 -11.99 -2.21 12.65
C GLU A 44 -10.86 -1.33 12.11
N GLU A 45 -10.03 -0.82 13.02
CA GLU A 45 -8.86 0.00 12.64
C GLU A 45 -7.88 -0.79 11.79
N LYS A 46 -7.62 -2.05 12.15
CA LYS A 46 -6.76 -2.95 11.36
C LYS A 46 -7.26 -3.09 9.93
N THR A 47 -8.56 -3.32 9.76
CA THR A 47 -9.17 -3.48 8.45
C THR A 47 -8.98 -2.24 7.58
N ILE A 48 -9.18 -1.06 8.17
CA ILE A 48 -9.00 0.21 7.48
C ILE A 48 -7.53 0.41 7.12
N VAL A 49 -6.62 0.16 8.04
CA VAL A 49 -5.17 0.36 7.84
C VAL A 49 -4.64 -0.57 6.75
N ILE A 50 -5.06 -1.84 6.75
CA ILE A 50 -4.56 -2.78 5.73
C ILE A 50 -4.97 -2.34 4.32
N GLU A 51 -6.17 -1.80 4.15
CA GLU A 51 -6.62 -1.25 2.87
C GLU A 51 -5.80 -0.04 2.45
N ILE A 52 -5.55 0.87 3.38
CA ILE A 52 -4.74 2.07 3.13
C ILE A 52 -3.32 1.66 2.71
N GLN A 53 -2.72 0.73 3.44
CA GLN A 53 -1.36 0.25 3.14
C GLN A 53 -1.30 -0.47 1.79
N LEU A 54 -2.30 -1.29 1.48
CA LEU A 54 -2.34 -2.01 0.20
C LEU A 54 -2.42 -1.04 -0.97
N LYS A 55 -3.26 -0.02 -0.89
CA LYS A 55 -3.38 1.01 -1.93
C LYS A 55 -2.06 1.77 -2.11
N ARG A 56 -1.40 2.11 -1.01
CA ARG A 56 -0.10 2.77 -1.05
C ARG A 56 0.94 1.93 -1.78
N PHE A 57 1.04 0.64 -1.47
CA PHE A 57 2.00 -0.24 -2.12
C PHE A 57 1.70 -0.43 -3.61
N LYS A 58 0.43 -0.56 -3.97
CA LYS A 58 0.01 -0.64 -5.38
C LYS A 58 0.42 0.62 -6.16
N LYS A 59 0.17 1.78 -5.57
CA LYS A 59 0.51 3.06 -6.18
C LYS A 59 2.03 3.20 -6.34
N ALA A 60 2.80 2.80 -5.33
CA ALA A 60 4.25 2.87 -5.38
C ALA A 60 4.83 1.98 -6.50
N VAL A 61 4.30 0.76 -6.66
CA VAL A 61 4.72 -0.14 -7.74
C VAL A 61 4.43 0.49 -9.11
N SER A 62 3.25 1.05 -9.27
CA SER A 62 2.84 1.72 -10.51
C SER A 62 3.78 2.88 -10.85
N ILE A 63 4.15 3.70 -9.87
CA ILE A 63 5.04 4.84 -10.06
C ILE A 63 6.45 4.35 -10.44
N ARG A 64 6.97 3.33 -9.77
CA ARG A 64 8.30 2.79 -10.07
C ARG A 64 8.39 2.24 -11.50
N LYS A 65 7.32 1.65 -12.00
CA LYS A 65 7.25 1.18 -13.39
C LYS A 65 7.17 2.34 -14.38
N LYS A 66 6.28 3.29 -14.10
CA LYS A 66 6.01 4.42 -15.00
C LYS A 66 7.23 5.33 -15.16
N TYR A 67 7.94 5.58 -14.08
CA TYR A 67 9.08 6.51 -14.04
C TYR A 67 10.40 5.79 -13.85
N LYS A 68 10.51 4.59 -14.41
CA LYS A 68 11.71 3.74 -14.31
C LYS A 68 12.98 4.48 -14.77
N ASP A 69 12.86 5.25 -15.85
CA ASP A 69 13.99 5.95 -16.46
C ASP A 69 14.05 7.43 -16.08
N ASP A 70 13.22 7.87 -15.12
CA ASP A 70 13.16 9.25 -14.65
C ASP A 70 13.22 9.27 -13.11
N PRO A 71 14.44 9.17 -12.53
CA PRO A 71 14.59 9.08 -11.07
C PRO A 71 14.04 10.28 -10.32
N GLU A 72 14.13 11.47 -10.87
CA GLU A 72 13.64 12.69 -10.19
C GLU A 72 12.12 12.70 -10.08
N THR A 73 11.43 12.41 -11.17
CA THR A 73 9.96 12.32 -11.17
C THR A 73 9.48 11.18 -10.30
N LYS A 74 10.15 10.03 -10.36
CA LYS A 74 9.85 8.88 -9.53
C LYS A 74 9.91 9.25 -8.04
N LYS A 75 10.99 9.88 -7.62
CA LYS A 75 11.18 10.32 -6.23
C LYS A 75 10.08 11.29 -5.79
N ARG A 76 9.76 12.25 -6.63
CA ARG A 76 8.72 13.25 -6.35
C ARG A 76 7.34 12.60 -6.20
N GLU A 77 6.99 11.69 -7.10
CA GLU A 77 5.70 11.01 -7.08
C GLU A 77 5.58 10.05 -5.89
N LEU A 78 6.66 9.34 -5.53
CA LEU A 78 6.69 8.49 -4.34
C LEU A 78 6.52 9.31 -3.07
N LYS A 79 7.10 10.50 -3.03
CA LYS A 79 6.94 11.42 -1.89
C LYS A 79 5.49 11.85 -1.72
N LYS A 80 4.78 12.10 -2.83
CA LYS A 80 3.35 12.41 -2.80
C LYS A 80 2.53 11.25 -2.24
N VAL A 81 2.85 10.03 -2.65
CA VAL A 81 2.19 8.82 -2.11
C VAL A 81 2.38 8.74 -0.60
N PHE A 82 3.57 8.99 -0.12
CA PHE A 82 3.90 8.97 1.30
C PHE A 82 3.11 10.02 2.09
N LYS A 83 2.99 11.24 1.55
CA LYS A 83 2.19 12.31 2.17
C LYS A 83 0.71 11.93 2.25
N ARG A 84 0.17 11.35 1.18
CA ARG A 84 -1.23 10.89 1.17
C ARG A 84 -1.46 9.77 2.17
N LEU A 85 -0.49 8.86 2.28
CA LEU A 85 -0.53 7.78 3.27
C LEU A 85 -0.70 8.35 4.68
N PHE A 86 0.15 9.29 5.07
CA PHE A 86 0.07 9.91 6.39
C PHE A 86 -1.25 10.63 6.61
N GLY A 87 -1.75 11.35 5.60
CA GLY A 87 -3.05 12.01 5.68
C GLY A 87 -4.19 11.03 5.92
N LYS A 88 -4.20 9.93 5.19
CA LYS A 88 -5.25 8.90 5.34
C LYS A 88 -5.17 8.17 6.67
N LEU A 89 -3.96 7.82 7.10
CA LEU A 89 -3.76 7.17 8.40
C LEU A 89 -4.17 8.09 9.55
N ARG A 90 -3.81 9.37 9.47
CA ARG A 90 -4.19 10.36 10.48
C ARG A 90 -5.70 10.52 10.56
N LYS A 91 -6.37 10.53 9.43
CA LYS A 91 -7.84 10.62 9.36
C LYS A 91 -8.49 9.37 9.99
N ALA A 92 -7.92 8.20 9.75
CA ALA A 92 -8.47 6.93 10.24
C ALA A 92 -8.16 6.69 11.71
N LEU A 93 -6.96 7.02 12.18
CA LEU A 93 -6.48 6.66 13.52
C LEU A 93 -6.39 7.83 14.49
N GLY A 94 -6.40 9.07 13.99
CA GLY A 94 -6.25 10.24 14.81
C GLY A 94 -4.81 10.70 14.96
N LYS A 95 -4.68 11.95 15.40
CA LYS A 95 -3.40 12.64 15.53
C LYS A 95 -2.46 11.97 16.54
N ASP A 96 -2.99 11.55 17.69
CA ASP A 96 -2.19 11.00 18.78
C ASP A 96 -1.53 9.69 18.39
N LYS A 97 -2.29 8.76 17.80
CA LYS A 97 -1.73 7.49 17.32
C LYS A 97 -0.68 7.71 16.26
N MET A 98 -0.90 8.67 15.35
CA MET A 98 0.08 8.95 14.29
C MET A 98 1.36 9.58 14.84
N GLN A 99 1.29 10.36 15.91
CA GLN A 99 2.48 10.87 16.58
C GLN A 99 3.28 9.73 17.22
N ILE A 100 2.61 8.79 17.86
CA ILE A 100 3.24 7.61 18.44
C ILE A 100 3.93 6.78 17.34
N TRP A 101 3.25 6.54 16.23
CA TRP A 101 3.80 5.80 15.10
C TRP A 101 5.03 6.47 14.50
N LYS A 102 4.94 7.77 14.29
CA LYS A 102 6.04 8.58 13.74
C LYS A 102 7.28 8.52 14.64
N LYS A 103 7.06 8.65 15.94
CA LYS A 103 8.14 8.55 16.94
C LYS A 103 8.77 7.15 16.96
N TYR A 104 7.93 6.12 16.92
CA TYR A 104 8.40 4.73 16.84
C TYR A 104 9.27 4.50 15.63
N LYS A 105 8.84 4.96 14.45
CA LYS A 105 9.58 4.78 13.21
C LYS A 105 10.90 5.56 13.18
N SER A 106 10.96 6.72 13.81
CA SER A 106 12.19 7.51 13.86
C SER A 106 13.23 6.91 14.83
N ASN A 107 12.79 6.13 15.82
CA ASN A 107 13.67 5.48 16.80
C ASN A 107 14.08 4.05 16.39
N ASN A 108 13.52 3.55 15.32
CA ASN A 108 13.80 2.24 14.77
C ASN A 108 14.12 2.36 13.27
#